data_43648d74983c5532022a6d2deae460ee
#
_entry.id   43648d74983c5532022a6d2deae460ee
#
_cell.length_a   1.000
_cell.length_b   1.000
_cell.length_c   1.000
_cell.angle_alpha   90.00
_cell.angle_beta   90.00
_cell.angle_gamma   90.00
#
_symmetry.space_group_name_H-M   'P 1'
#
loop_
_entity.id
_entity.type
_entity.pdbx_description
1 polymer ?
#
loop_
_entity_poly.entity_id
_entity_poly.type
_entity_poly.pdbx_seq_one_letter_code
_entity_poly.pdbx_strand_id
1 'polypeptide(L)'
;VLNTPFTLLRTAGKTAMPIHTYFSEEEAQRYFSSERIPTTDGAWSGHFKGRNVVMIIWESMAKEWVGGLNRQIPNYPTYTPFVDSLLAHAFVMTDAYACGTQSVDAMPALFGSITRPGQPFVTSPYAGNGLTALPEFLKRAGYYTAFFHNAQNGSMGFDAFSRKMGFDAYFGMDEYNNPKDFDGGWGIWDEEFLQYFAHQL
;
A
#
# COMPACT_ATOMS: atom_id res chain seq x y z
N VAL A 1 15.44 19.67 -4.06
CA VAL A 1 16.77 19.38 -3.47
C VAL A 1 16.63 19.50 -1.96
N LEU A 2 16.73 18.39 -1.22
CA LEU A 2 16.73 18.39 0.23
C LEU A 2 18.01 19.06 0.71
N ASN A 3 17.86 20.18 1.41
CA ASN A 3 18.99 20.84 2.08
C ASN A 3 19.34 20.00 3.33
N THR A 4 20.41 19.21 3.24
CA THR A 4 20.84 18.28 4.29
C THR A 4 21.03 18.97 5.64
N PRO A 5 21.71 20.14 5.79
CA PRO A 5 21.80 20.86 7.05
C PRO A 5 20.45 21.25 7.63
N PHE A 6 19.52 21.73 6.81
CA PHE A 6 18.15 22.07 7.26
C PHE A 6 17.39 20.82 7.74
N THR A 7 17.52 19.71 7.02
CA THR A 7 16.90 18.45 7.41
C THR A 7 17.44 17.95 8.74
N LEU A 8 18.77 17.99 8.93
CA LEU A 8 19.42 17.63 10.20
C LEU A 8 18.94 18.49 11.36
N LEU A 9 18.91 19.82 11.19
CA LEU A 9 18.43 20.73 12.23
C LEU A 9 16.95 20.49 12.56
N ARG A 10 16.13 20.19 11.57
CA ARG A 10 14.69 19.96 11.78
C ARG A 10 14.38 18.58 12.37
N THR A 11 15.26 17.61 12.19
CA THR A 11 15.08 16.25 12.73
C THR A 11 15.83 16.00 14.03
N ALA A 12 16.82 16.82 14.37
CA ALA A 12 17.67 16.68 15.55
C ALA A 12 16.91 16.71 16.90
N GLY A 13 15.66 17.15 16.93
CA GLY A 13 14.81 17.14 18.14
C GLY A 13 13.59 16.24 18.03
N LYS A 14 13.44 15.48 16.94
CA LYS A 14 12.31 14.55 16.81
C LYS A 14 12.59 13.31 17.64
N THR A 15 11.96 13.26 18.79
CA THR A 15 11.96 12.08 19.65
C THR A 15 11.26 10.91 18.98
N ALA A 16 11.72 9.71 19.31
CA ALA A 16 10.95 8.49 19.07
C ALA A 16 9.51 8.66 19.58
N MET A 17 8.59 7.90 19.02
CA MET A 17 7.20 7.89 19.45
C MET A 17 7.13 7.70 20.97
N PRO A 18 6.37 8.52 21.70
CA PRO A 18 6.23 8.33 23.13
C PRO A 18 5.61 6.97 23.42
N ILE A 19 6.25 6.19 24.25
CA ILE A 19 5.72 4.90 24.69
C ILE A 19 4.75 5.21 25.82
N HIS A 20 3.46 4.98 25.56
CA HIS A 20 2.41 5.04 26.58
C HIS A 20 2.09 3.63 27.04
N THR A 21 2.37 3.33 28.30
CA THR A 21 2.04 2.05 28.92
C THR A 21 0.71 2.18 29.64
N TYR A 22 -0.38 1.79 28.97
CA TYR A 22 -1.73 1.77 29.57
C TYR A 22 -2.04 0.47 30.28
N PHE A 23 -1.40 -0.63 29.89
CA PHE A 23 -1.54 -1.97 30.40
C PHE A 23 -0.18 -2.63 30.58
N SER A 24 -0.08 -3.65 31.43
CA SER A 24 1.07 -4.56 31.38
C SER A 24 1.08 -5.33 30.06
N GLU A 25 2.24 -5.83 29.65
CA GLU A 25 2.36 -6.64 28.41
C GLU A 25 1.40 -7.85 28.45
N GLU A 26 1.34 -8.53 29.58
CA GLU A 26 0.45 -9.70 29.78
C GLU A 26 -1.04 -9.32 29.67
N GLU A 27 -1.41 -8.17 30.17
CA GLU A 27 -2.77 -7.65 30.09
C GLU A 27 -3.11 -7.19 28.69
N ALA A 28 -2.20 -6.49 28.01
CA ALA A 28 -2.38 -6.07 26.62
C ALA A 28 -2.57 -7.26 25.67
N GLN A 29 -1.80 -8.35 25.84
CA GLN A 29 -1.92 -9.57 25.04
C GLN A 29 -3.26 -10.29 25.21
N ARG A 30 -3.98 -10.10 26.31
CA ARG A 30 -5.34 -10.66 26.49
C ARG A 30 -6.37 -9.97 25.58
N TYR A 31 -6.15 -8.72 25.23
CA TYR A 31 -7.05 -7.94 24.36
C TYR A 31 -6.64 -7.99 22.90
N PHE A 32 -5.33 -7.97 22.62
CA PHE A 32 -4.80 -7.97 21.28
C PHE A 32 -3.42 -8.59 21.22
N SER A 33 -3.22 -9.56 20.34
CA SER A 33 -1.90 -10.06 19.98
C SER A 33 -1.50 -9.49 18.62
N SER A 34 -0.32 -8.87 18.53
CA SER A 34 0.29 -8.44 17.29
C SER A 34 0.84 -9.62 16.47
N GLU A 35 1.14 -10.74 17.15
CA GLU A 35 1.55 -11.96 16.48
C GLU A 35 0.36 -12.75 16.00
N ARG A 36 0.24 -12.91 14.69
CA ARG A 36 -0.75 -13.78 14.07
C ARG A 36 -0.05 -14.97 13.47
N ILE A 37 -0.30 -16.14 14.02
CA ILE A 37 0.15 -17.40 13.44
C ILE A 37 -0.84 -17.76 12.32
N PRO A 38 -0.40 -17.80 11.06
CA PRO A 38 -1.29 -18.20 9.96
C PRO A 38 -1.80 -19.62 10.22
N THR A 39 -3.11 -19.82 10.13
CA THR A 39 -3.67 -21.16 10.07
C THR A 39 -3.41 -21.73 8.68
N THR A 40 -2.68 -22.83 8.60
CA THR A 40 -2.35 -23.49 7.34
C THR A 40 -3.53 -24.23 6.70
N ASP A 41 -4.63 -24.36 7.41
CA ASP A 41 -5.77 -25.22 7.08
C ASP A 41 -7.01 -24.46 6.56
N GLY A 42 -6.83 -23.22 6.08
CA GLY A 42 -7.91 -22.47 5.46
C GLY A 42 -8.35 -23.12 4.13
N ALA A 43 -9.65 -23.05 3.83
CA ALA A 43 -10.28 -23.62 2.62
C ALA A 43 -9.56 -23.19 1.31
N TRP A 44 -8.84 -22.08 1.32
CA TRP A 44 -8.12 -21.51 0.18
C TRP A 44 -6.59 -21.73 0.24
N SER A 45 -6.10 -22.41 1.28
CA SER A 45 -4.66 -22.64 1.44
C SER A 45 -4.11 -23.43 0.25
N GLY A 46 -3.08 -22.89 -0.39
CA GLY A 46 -2.40 -23.49 -1.54
C GLY A 46 -3.11 -23.40 -2.89
N HIS A 47 -4.40 -22.99 -2.96
CA HIS A 47 -5.17 -22.93 -4.21
C HIS A 47 -4.58 -21.97 -5.25
N PHE A 48 -3.94 -20.90 -4.80
CA PHE A 48 -3.35 -19.87 -5.67
C PHE A 48 -1.83 -19.97 -5.78
N LYS A 49 -1.23 -21.03 -5.26
CA LYS A 49 0.23 -21.23 -5.34
C LYS A 49 0.68 -21.25 -6.81
N GLY A 50 1.69 -20.44 -7.13
CA GLY A 50 2.26 -20.31 -8.49
C GLY A 50 1.40 -19.48 -9.45
N ARG A 51 0.35 -18.80 -8.97
CA ARG A 51 -0.43 -17.84 -9.77
C ARG A 51 0.19 -16.45 -9.70
N ASN A 52 0.07 -15.70 -10.78
CA ASN A 52 0.39 -14.28 -10.77
C ASN A 52 -0.62 -13.52 -9.91
N VAL A 53 -0.12 -12.48 -9.22
CA VAL A 53 -0.94 -11.61 -8.38
C VAL A 53 -0.77 -10.17 -8.86
N VAL A 54 -1.88 -9.52 -9.16
CA VAL A 54 -1.95 -8.09 -9.46
C VAL A 54 -2.67 -7.42 -8.31
N MET A 55 -2.03 -6.43 -7.70
CA MET A 55 -2.60 -5.61 -6.64
C MET A 55 -2.77 -4.17 -7.14
N ILE A 56 -4.00 -3.69 -7.20
CA ILE A 56 -4.32 -2.31 -7.59
C ILE A 56 -4.69 -1.55 -6.32
N ILE A 57 -3.89 -0.52 -6.00
CA ILE A 57 -4.15 0.41 -4.91
C ILE A 57 -4.80 1.65 -5.52
N TRP A 58 -6.09 1.78 -5.32
CA TRP A 58 -6.87 2.87 -5.89
C TRP A 58 -7.11 3.95 -4.85
N GLU A 59 -6.40 5.05 -4.99
CA GLU A 59 -6.48 6.18 -4.07
C GLU A 59 -7.86 6.85 -4.09
N SER A 60 -8.25 7.38 -2.94
CA SER A 60 -9.49 8.15 -2.73
C SER A 60 -10.77 7.38 -3.11
N MET A 61 -10.69 6.07 -3.28
CA MET A 61 -11.83 5.21 -3.59
C MET A 61 -12.48 4.72 -2.30
N ALA A 62 -13.54 5.39 -1.91
CA ALA A 62 -14.28 5.06 -0.71
C ALA A 62 -15.58 4.28 -1.04
N LYS A 63 -16.14 3.62 -0.02
CA LYS A 63 -17.33 2.77 -0.13
C LYS A 63 -18.53 3.49 -0.75
N GLU A 64 -18.68 4.78 -0.49
CA GLU A 64 -19.78 5.60 -1.01
C GLU A 64 -19.78 5.75 -2.53
N TRP A 65 -18.68 5.51 -3.21
CA TRP A 65 -18.61 5.56 -4.67
C TRP A 65 -19.10 4.28 -5.35
N VAL A 66 -19.21 3.19 -4.59
CA VAL A 66 -19.51 1.84 -5.08
C VAL A 66 -20.94 1.47 -4.72
N GLY A 67 -21.86 1.60 -5.66
CA GLY A 67 -23.29 1.33 -5.44
C GLY A 67 -23.53 -0.10 -4.95
N GLY A 68 -22.82 -1.08 -5.50
CA GLY A 68 -22.91 -2.48 -5.11
C GLY A 68 -22.58 -2.78 -3.64
N LEU A 69 -21.83 -1.90 -2.96
CA LEU A 69 -21.55 -1.99 -1.51
C LEU A 69 -22.59 -1.28 -0.63
N ASN A 70 -23.56 -0.58 -1.25
CA ASN A 70 -24.58 0.23 -0.57
C ASN A 70 -26.01 -0.23 -0.90
N ARG A 71 -26.21 -1.48 -1.30
CA ARG A 71 -27.50 -2.06 -1.72
C ARG A 71 -28.59 -2.00 -0.65
N GLN A 72 -28.23 -1.83 0.60
CA GLN A 72 -29.16 -1.64 1.71
C GLN A 72 -29.85 -0.27 1.72
N ILE A 73 -29.33 0.71 0.92
CA ILE A 73 -29.90 2.04 0.79
C ILE A 73 -30.75 2.10 -0.48
N PRO A 74 -32.06 2.34 -0.40
CA PRO A 74 -32.92 2.39 -1.57
C PRO A 74 -32.47 3.46 -2.57
N ASN A 75 -32.43 3.11 -3.86
CA ASN A 75 -32.05 3.99 -4.96
C ASN A 75 -30.67 4.62 -4.83
N TYR A 76 -29.73 3.96 -4.13
CA TYR A 76 -28.36 4.45 -4.04
C TYR A 76 -27.69 4.47 -5.42
N PRO A 77 -27.14 5.59 -5.88
CA PRO A 77 -26.51 5.66 -7.18
C PRO A 77 -25.17 4.88 -7.17
N THR A 78 -24.79 4.33 -8.32
CA THR A 78 -23.45 3.85 -8.53
C THR A 78 -22.67 4.79 -9.43
N TYR A 79 -21.43 5.06 -9.06
CA TYR A 79 -20.47 5.81 -9.87
C TYR A 79 -19.45 4.91 -10.54
N THR A 80 -19.48 3.61 -10.21
CA THR A 80 -18.49 2.61 -10.64
C THR A 80 -19.17 1.33 -11.14
N PRO A 81 -19.96 1.39 -12.25
CA PRO A 81 -20.74 0.24 -12.69
C PRO A 81 -19.89 -0.99 -13.07
N PHE A 82 -18.67 -0.77 -13.56
CA PHE A 82 -17.74 -1.88 -13.84
C PHE A 82 -17.29 -2.56 -12.54
N VAL A 83 -16.92 -1.81 -11.52
CA VAL A 83 -16.54 -2.36 -10.20
C VAL A 83 -17.73 -3.12 -9.61
N ASP A 84 -18.94 -2.58 -9.71
CA ASP A 84 -20.15 -3.26 -9.25
C ASP A 84 -20.35 -4.61 -9.94
N SER A 85 -20.03 -4.71 -11.23
CA SER A 85 -20.10 -6.00 -11.95
C SER A 85 -19.06 -7.01 -11.44
N LEU A 86 -17.88 -6.55 -11.03
CA LEU A 86 -16.84 -7.41 -10.48
C LEU A 86 -17.22 -7.97 -9.10
N LEU A 87 -17.98 -7.22 -8.29
CA LEU A 87 -18.40 -7.66 -6.95
C LEU A 87 -19.18 -8.97 -6.98
N ALA A 88 -19.87 -9.26 -8.10
CA ALA A 88 -20.61 -10.51 -8.28
C ALA A 88 -19.70 -11.75 -8.45
N HIS A 89 -18.42 -11.54 -8.75
CA HIS A 89 -17.44 -12.58 -9.06
C HIS A 89 -16.20 -12.52 -8.16
N ALA A 90 -16.24 -11.71 -7.10
CA ALA A 90 -15.12 -11.45 -6.23
C ALA A 90 -15.41 -11.80 -4.77
N PHE A 91 -14.35 -12.06 -4.01
CA PHE A 91 -14.42 -12.04 -2.57
C PHE A 91 -14.39 -10.58 -2.10
N VAL A 92 -15.43 -10.13 -1.42
CA VAL A 92 -15.63 -8.72 -1.05
C VAL A 92 -15.57 -8.57 0.46
N MET A 93 -14.70 -7.69 0.94
CA MET A 93 -14.67 -7.27 2.33
C MET A 93 -15.53 -6.00 2.48
N THR A 94 -16.67 -6.10 3.14
CA THR A 94 -17.63 -5.01 3.31
C THR A 94 -17.26 -4.01 4.40
N ASP A 95 -16.42 -4.44 5.35
CA ASP A 95 -16.01 -3.67 6.52
C ASP A 95 -14.47 -3.56 6.56
N ALA A 96 -13.91 -2.95 5.53
CA ALA A 96 -12.49 -2.66 5.42
C ALA A 96 -12.19 -1.20 5.81
N TYR A 97 -11.10 -1.00 6.53
CA TYR A 97 -10.67 0.31 7.01
C TYR A 97 -9.22 0.56 6.62
N ALA A 98 -8.92 1.79 6.20
CA ALA A 98 -7.55 2.20 5.95
C ALA A 98 -6.76 2.32 7.27
N CYS A 99 -5.51 1.87 7.25
CA CYS A 99 -4.60 1.96 8.41
C CYS A 99 -3.92 3.32 8.56
N GLY A 100 -4.20 4.26 7.66
CA GLY A 100 -3.63 5.60 7.64
C GLY A 100 -4.52 6.58 6.92
N THR A 101 -4.12 7.84 6.88
CA THR A 101 -4.89 8.96 6.30
C THR A 101 -4.22 9.58 5.07
N GLN A 102 -3.09 9.05 4.64
CA GLN A 102 -2.32 9.52 3.48
C GLN A 102 -1.92 8.35 2.60
N SER A 103 -1.77 8.58 1.30
CA SER A 103 -1.40 7.55 0.32
C SER A 103 -0.08 6.84 0.66
N VAL A 104 0.87 7.58 1.22
CA VAL A 104 2.16 7.05 1.67
C VAL A 104 2.05 5.99 2.77
N ASP A 105 0.93 5.95 3.50
CA ASP A 105 0.68 4.95 4.54
C ASP A 105 0.30 3.57 3.96
N ALA A 106 -0.13 3.53 2.69
CA ALA A 106 -0.60 2.28 2.08
C ALA A 106 0.51 1.23 1.92
N MET A 107 1.70 1.64 1.46
CA MET A 107 2.80 0.69 1.24
C MET A 107 3.24 -0.03 2.52
N PRO A 108 3.60 0.67 3.61
CA PRO A 108 3.97 -0.01 4.85
C PRO A 108 2.83 -0.86 5.42
N ALA A 109 1.58 -0.42 5.27
CA ALA A 109 0.43 -1.16 5.76
C ALA A 109 0.19 -2.47 4.98
N LEU A 110 0.18 -2.41 3.64
CA LEU A 110 -0.12 -3.55 2.79
C LEU A 110 1.03 -4.56 2.72
N PHE A 111 2.27 -4.09 2.59
CA PHE A 111 3.41 -4.95 2.36
C PHE A 111 4.22 -5.27 3.61
N GLY A 112 4.15 -4.43 4.63
CA GLY A 112 4.89 -4.59 5.88
C GLY A 112 4.03 -4.83 7.12
N SER A 113 2.70 -4.82 6.99
CA SER A 113 1.75 -4.89 8.12
C SER A 113 1.98 -3.81 9.18
N ILE A 114 2.48 -2.64 8.77
CA ILE A 114 2.80 -1.53 9.65
C ILE A 114 1.71 -0.48 9.54
N THR A 115 0.96 -0.29 10.61
CA THR A 115 -0.02 0.80 10.74
C THR A 115 0.70 2.14 10.97
N ARG A 116 -0.01 3.24 10.72
CA ARG A 116 0.52 4.58 10.95
C ARG A 116 0.72 4.88 12.43
N PRO A 117 1.96 5.06 12.92
CA PRO A 117 2.25 5.39 14.33
C PRO A 117 2.23 6.90 14.57
N GLY A 118 1.10 7.58 14.30
CA GLY A 118 0.97 9.05 14.46
C GLY A 118 1.47 9.87 13.26
N GLN A 119 2.58 9.51 12.65
CA GLN A 119 3.11 10.10 11.39
C GLN A 119 3.37 8.98 10.38
N PRO A 120 3.46 9.30 9.07
CA PRO A 120 3.74 8.28 8.06
C PRO A 120 5.05 7.55 8.35
N PHE A 121 5.04 6.22 8.28
CA PHE A 121 6.22 5.40 8.59
C PHE A 121 7.42 5.78 7.71
N VAL A 122 7.20 6.01 6.42
CA VAL A 122 8.25 6.34 5.44
C VAL A 122 9.04 7.61 5.80
N THR A 123 8.40 8.56 6.47
CA THR A 123 9.02 9.82 6.91
C THR A 123 9.35 9.83 8.39
N SER A 124 9.11 8.74 9.10
CA SER A 124 9.38 8.60 10.53
C SER A 124 10.87 8.28 10.80
N PRO A 125 11.36 8.46 12.03
CA PRO A 125 12.68 7.99 12.43
C PRO A 125 12.90 6.49 12.24
N TYR A 126 11.82 5.71 12.15
CA TYR A 126 11.85 4.26 11.97
C TYR A 126 12.00 3.82 10.51
N ALA A 127 11.88 4.74 9.56
CA ALA A 127 12.03 4.43 8.13
C ALA A 127 13.39 3.79 7.79
N GLY A 128 14.41 4.03 8.62
CA GLY A 128 15.74 3.42 8.49
C GLY A 128 15.85 1.98 8.98
N ASN A 129 14.92 1.49 9.79
CA ASN A 129 14.98 0.16 10.40
C ASN A 129 14.89 -0.95 9.35
N GLY A 130 15.47 -2.12 9.63
CA GLY A 130 15.28 -3.33 8.83
C GLY A 130 13.80 -3.70 8.80
N LEU A 131 13.32 -4.06 7.62
CA LEU A 131 11.94 -4.46 7.39
C LEU A 131 11.91 -5.68 6.48
N THR A 132 11.32 -6.77 6.94
CA THR A 132 10.99 -7.91 6.08
C THR A 132 9.53 -7.75 5.63
N ALA A 133 9.34 -7.58 4.34
CA ALA A 133 8.03 -7.29 3.76
C ALA A 133 7.58 -8.38 2.79
N LEU A 134 6.31 -8.36 2.41
CA LEU A 134 5.71 -9.36 1.53
C LEU A 134 6.52 -9.62 0.23
N PRO A 135 7.06 -8.61 -0.47
CA PRO A 135 7.86 -8.85 -1.68
C PRO A 135 9.08 -9.74 -1.42
N GLU A 136 9.74 -9.59 -0.28
CA GLU A 136 10.88 -10.43 0.07
C GLU A 136 10.49 -11.91 0.27
N PHE A 137 9.33 -12.17 0.88
CA PHE A 137 8.80 -13.53 1.01
C PHE A 137 8.45 -14.13 -0.35
N LEU A 138 7.82 -13.35 -1.22
CA LEU A 138 7.48 -13.78 -2.58
C LEU A 138 8.72 -14.08 -3.41
N LYS A 139 9.73 -13.23 -3.33
CA LYS A 139 11.03 -13.46 -3.98
C LYS A 139 11.69 -14.76 -3.55
N ARG A 140 11.69 -15.07 -2.24
CA ARG A 140 12.17 -16.36 -1.72
C ARG A 140 11.37 -17.56 -2.25
N ALA A 141 10.11 -17.34 -2.60
CA ALA A 141 9.24 -18.34 -3.24
C ALA A 141 9.38 -18.40 -4.76
N GLY A 142 10.32 -17.65 -5.36
CA GLY A 142 10.62 -17.63 -6.79
C GLY A 142 9.77 -16.67 -7.62
N TYR A 143 9.03 -15.76 -7.00
CA TYR A 143 8.29 -14.73 -7.73
C TYR A 143 9.20 -13.55 -8.09
N TYR A 144 8.96 -12.98 -9.26
CA TYR A 144 9.40 -11.62 -9.60
C TYR A 144 8.39 -10.62 -9.08
N THR A 145 8.86 -9.54 -8.47
CA THR A 145 8.00 -8.54 -7.83
C THR A 145 8.28 -7.14 -8.39
N ALA A 146 7.26 -6.44 -8.81
CA ALA A 146 7.38 -5.09 -9.37
C ALA A 146 6.36 -4.13 -8.74
N PHE A 147 6.79 -2.90 -8.51
CA PHE A 147 5.94 -1.82 -8.03
C PHE A 147 5.79 -0.76 -9.11
N PHE A 148 4.55 -0.36 -9.41
CA PHE A 148 4.20 0.64 -10.40
C PHE A 148 3.60 1.86 -9.73
N HIS A 149 4.04 3.05 -10.12
CA HIS A 149 3.53 4.31 -9.59
C HIS A 149 3.63 5.39 -10.67
N ASN A 150 2.51 5.93 -11.12
CA ASN A 150 2.43 6.85 -12.27
C ASN A 150 3.07 8.22 -12.05
N ALA A 151 3.58 8.52 -10.86
CA ALA A 151 4.20 9.80 -10.57
C ALA A 151 5.71 9.80 -10.78
N GLN A 152 6.29 10.99 -10.66
CA GLN A 152 7.72 11.23 -10.76
C GLN A 152 8.51 10.32 -9.81
N ASN A 153 9.60 9.73 -10.28
CA ASN A 153 10.46 8.90 -9.45
C ASN A 153 10.96 9.72 -8.25
N GLY A 154 10.95 9.10 -7.05
CA GLY A 154 11.22 9.79 -5.79
C GLY A 154 10.01 10.47 -5.16
N SER A 155 8.87 10.60 -5.86
CA SER A 155 7.65 11.13 -5.27
C SER A 155 7.23 10.31 -4.06
N MET A 156 6.93 10.99 -2.94
CA MET A 156 6.57 10.39 -1.64
C MET A 156 7.56 9.33 -1.13
N GLY A 157 8.73 9.18 -1.75
CA GLY A 157 9.74 8.19 -1.40
C GLY A 157 9.39 6.75 -1.78
N PHE A 158 8.42 6.55 -2.66
CA PHE A 158 7.93 5.21 -3.01
C PHE A 158 8.98 4.34 -3.70
N ASP A 159 9.83 4.89 -4.55
CA ASP A 159 10.90 4.15 -5.21
C ASP A 159 11.94 3.61 -4.22
N ALA A 160 12.42 4.45 -3.31
CA ALA A 160 13.37 4.06 -2.29
C ALA A 160 12.75 3.05 -1.30
N PHE A 161 11.50 3.26 -0.94
CA PHE A 161 10.80 2.39 0.01
C PHE A 161 10.42 1.05 -0.61
N SER A 162 10.03 0.99 -1.90
CA SER A 162 9.77 -0.27 -2.60
C SER A 162 11.02 -1.16 -2.67
N ARG A 163 12.17 -0.57 -3.00
CA ARG A 163 13.47 -1.29 -2.96
C ARG A 163 13.78 -1.82 -1.57
N LYS A 164 13.53 -1.01 -0.54
CA LYS A 164 13.73 -1.41 0.85
C LYS A 164 12.85 -2.59 1.25
N MET A 165 11.62 -2.65 0.75
CA MET A 165 10.69 -3.76 0.98
C MET A 165 11.03 -5.02 0.16
N GLY A 166 12.04 -4.97 -0.71
CA GLY A 166 12.51 -6.12 -1.46
C GLY A 166 11.87 -6.31 -2.84
N PHE A 167 11.14 -5.33 -3.39
CA PHE A 167 10.71 -5.39 -4.78
C PHE A 167 11.90 -5.47 -5.72
N ASP A 168 11.77 -6.30 -6.77
CA ASP A 168 12.83 -6.48 -7.77
C ASP A 168 12.91 -5.29 -8.72
N ALA A 169 11.77 -4.64 -9.02
CA ALA A 169 11.71 -3.48 -9.89
C ALA A 169 10.72 -2.42 -9.39
N TYR A 170 10.99 -1.19 -9.80
CA TYR A 170 10.11 -0.04 -9.67
C TYR A 170 9.91 0.58 -11.05
N PHE A 171 8.67 0.86 -11.41
CA PHE A 171 8.27 1.50 -12.64
C PHE A 171 7.53 2.78 -12.32
N GLY A 172 8.19 3.90 -12.54
CA GLY A 172 7.65 5.24 -12.38
C GLY A 172 7.55 5.98 -13.70
N MET A 173 7.52 7.29 -13.62
CA MET A 173 7.46 8.17 -14.78
C MET A 173 8.73 8.07 -15.67
N ASP A 174 9.90 7.81 -15.07
CA ASP A 174 11.16 7.68 -15.81
C ASP A 174 11.16 6.40 -16.67
N GLU A 175 10.67 5.28 -16.13
CA GLU A 175 10.56 4.00 -16.84
C GLU A 175 9.44 4.04 -17.91
N TYR A 176 8.38 4.81 -17.67
CA TYR A 176 7.33 5.07 -18.66
C TYR A 176 7.85 5.81 -19.87
N ASN A 177 8.71 6.81 -19.66
CA ASN A 177 9.49 7.54 -20.65
C ASN A 177 8.67 8.17 -21.81
N ASN A 178 7.45 8.60 -21.54
CA ASN A 178 6.65 9.38 -22.51
C ASN A 178 6.07 10.63 -21.83
N PRO A 179 6.73 11.79 -21.94
CA PRO A 179 6.30 13.02 -21.28
C PRO A 179 5.00 13.62 -21.87
N LYS A 180 4.51 13.13 -23.00
CA LYS A 180 3.26 13.63 -23.61
C LYS A 180 2.03 13.26 -22.79
N ASP A 181 2.11 12.18 -22.02
CA ASP A 181 1.01 11.67 -21.19
C ASP A 181 1.07 12.20 -19.76
N PHE A 182 1.97 13.16 -19.50
CA PHE A 182 2.04 13.87 -18.21
C PHE A 182 0.85 14.83 -18.06
N ASP A 183 0.18 14.75 -16.93
CA ASP A 183 -1.03 15.55 -16.62
C ASP A 183 -0.74 17.04 -16.36
N GLY A 184 0.51 17.43 -16.33
CA GLY A 184 0.97 18.79 -16.06
C GLY A 184 1.15 19.13 -14.59
N GLY A 185 0.84 18.21 -13.68
CA GLY A 185 0.90 18.49 -12.23
C GLY A 185 1.48 17.36 -11.40
N TRP A 186 0.97 16.16 -11.55
CA TRP A 186 1.24 15.09 -10.62
C TRP A 186 1.95 13.88 -11.23
N GLY A 187 1.51 13.39 -12.39
CA GLY A 187 2.07 12.19 -13.00
C GLY A 187 1.52 11.90 -14.39
N ILE A 188 1.67 10.67 -14.82
CA ILE A 188 1.09 10.17 -16.06
C ILE A 188 -0.40 9.92 -15.84
N TRP A 189 -1.23 10.23 -16.83
CA TRP A 189 -2.65 9.93 -16.79
C TRP A 189 -2.90 8.44 -16.51
N ASP A 190 -3.90 8.14 -15.69
CA ASP A 190 -4.15 6.78 -15.19
C ASP A 190 -4.43 5.78 -16.33
N GLU A 191 -5.15 6.18 -17.38
CA GLU A 191 -5.47 5.31 -18.51
C GLU A 191 -4.19 4.86 -19.22
N GLU A 192 -3.33 5.78 -19.59
CA GLU A 192 -2.09 5.53 -20.28
C GLU A 192 -1.14 4.71 -19.43
N PHE A 193 -1.04 5.05 -18.14
CA PHE A 193 -0.16 4.31 -17.24
C PHE A 193 -0.67 2.90 -16.94
N LEU A 194 -1.96 2.69 -16.84
CA LEU A 194 -2.55 1.36 -16.66
C LEU A 194 -2.41 0.49 -17.92
N GLN A 195 -2.45 1.07 -19.12
CA GLN A 195 -2.13 0.36 -20.37
C GLN A 195 -0.66 -0.05 -20.39
N TYR A 196 0.25 0.85 -20.01
CA TYR A 196 1.66 0.52 -19.86
C TYR A 196 1.87 -0.60 -18.85
N PHE A 197 1.25 -0.52 -17.66
CA PHE A 197 1.28 -1.58 -16.66
C PHE A 197 0.83 -2.93 -17.23
N ALA A 198 -0.30 -2.95 -17.95
CA ALA A 198 -0.83 -4.16 -18.57
C ALA A 198 0.11 -4.78 -19.61
N HIS A 199 0.91 -3.95 -20.31
CA HIS A 199 1.93 -4.41 -21.26
C HIS A 199 3.18 -4.97 -20.60
N GLN A 200 3.43 -4.64 -19.32
CA GLN A 200 4.58 -5.17 -18.56
C GLN A 200 4.28 -6.51 -17.88
N LEU A 201 3.00 -6.92 -17.80
CA LEU A 201 2.55 -8.21 -17.24
C LEU A 201 2.69 -9.35 -18.26
#